data_7db1538172ba28f0acb2b54975c09cca
#
_entry.id   7db1538172ba28f0acb2b54975c09cca
#
_cell.length_a   1.000
_cell.length_b   1.000
_cell.length_c   1.000
_cell.angle_alpha   90.00
_cell.angle_beta   90.00
_cell.angle_gamma   90.00
#
_symmetry.space_group_name_H-M   'P 1'
#
loop_
_entity.id
_entity.type
_entity.pdbx_description
1 polymer ?
#
loop_
_entity_poly.entity_id
_entity_poly.type
_entity_poly.pdbx_seq_one_letter_code
_entity_poly.pdbx_strand_id
1 'polypeptide(L)'
;VSLGSGRRLLAMSTAVSSRVTKAVIPAAGLGTRFLPATKAQPKEMLPVVDRPAIQYVVEEAVAAGIDDILIITGRNKRSLEDHFDRNFELEYLLEAKGKMDELGGVVNLADLAGIHFVRQGEPLGLGHAVSVARKHIGDNPFVVMLGDDIMTHRPPLISEMMDLHSETGGSVIALK
;
A
#
# COMPACT_ATOMS: atom_id res chain seq x y z
N VAL A 1 -1.14 31.45 54.24
CA VAL A 1 -2.12 30.68 53.45
C VAL A 1 -1.65 30.69 52.01
N SER A 2 -1.00 29.62 51.58
CA SER A 2 -0.53 29.43 50.20
C SER A 2 -1.21 28.21 49.63
N LEU A 3 -2.01 28.41 48.60
CA LEU A 3 -2.60 27.35 47.80
C LEU A 3 -1.77 27.17 46.52
N GLY A 4 -0.87 26.23 46.56
CA GLY A 4 -0.14 25.76 45.37
C GLY A 4 -1.00 24.81 44.53
N SER A 5 -1.56 25.31 43.45
CA SER A 5 -2.24 24.53 42.42
C SER A 5 -1.20 23.84 41.54
N GLY A 6 -0.82 22.58 41.88
CA GLY A 6 0.01 21.76 41.05
C GLY A 6 -0.77 21.24 39.84
N ARG A 7 -0.62 21.87 38.70
CA ARG A 7 -1.01 21.29 37.40
C ARG A 7 -0.06 20.13 37.10
N ARG A 8 -0.51 18.88 37.31
CA ARG A 8 0.11 17.69 36.76
C ARG A 8 -0.11 17.73 35.25
N LEU A 9 0.90 18.08 34.50
CA LEU A 9 0.98 17.77 33.08
C LEU A 9 1.13 16.24 32.96
N LEU A 10 0.05 15.56 32.58
CA LEU A 10 0.12 14.20 32.10
C LEU A 10 0.88 14.22 30.77
N ALA A 11 2.14 13.83 30.79
CA ALA A 11 2.86 13.48 29.58
C ALA A 11 2.13 12.28 28.96
N MET A 12 1.35 12.52 27.91
CA MET A 12 0.90 11.45 27.05
C MET A 12 2.15 10.89 26.35
N SER A 13 2.67 9.79 26.88
CA SER A 13 3.64 8.98 26.17
C SER A 13 2.92 8.48 24.90
N THR A 14 3.24 9.04 23.76
CA THR A 14 2.95 8.42 22.48
C THR A 14 3.87 7.21 22.37
N ALA A 15 3.45 6.10 22.97
CA ALA A 15 4.07 4.82 22.67
C ALA A 15 3.89 4.60 21.16
N VAL A 16 4.98 4.71 20.42
CA VAL A 16 5.03 4.29 19.01
C VAL A 16 4.56 2.84 19.02
N SER A 17 3.49 2.55 18.29
CA SER A 17 2.99 1.18 18.17
C SER A 17 4.11 0.31 17.60
N SER A 18 4.50 -0.73 18.30
CA SER A 18 5.48 -1.70 17.79
C SER A 18 4.91 -2.55 16.64
N ARG A 19 3.59 -2.52 16.45
CA ARG A 19 2.91 -3.28 15.40
C ARG A 19 3.00 -2.53 14.08
N VAL A 20 3.45 -3.22 13.05
CA VAL A 20 3.43 -2.72 11.66
C VAL A 20 2.02 -2.82 11.11
N THR A 21 1.42 -1.70 10.73
CA THR A 21 0.08 -1.63 10.10
C THR A 21 0.11 -0.84 8.80
N LYS A 22 1.27 -0.33 8.40
CA LYS A 22 1.44 0.53 7.23
C LYS A 22 2.33 -0.11 6.18
N ALA A 23 1.96 0.08 4.91
CA ALA A 23 2.80 -0.28 3.78
C ALA A 23 3.06 0.91 2.85
N VAL A 24 4.23 0.94 2.26
CA VAL A 24 4.60 1.85 1.18
C VAL A 24 4.89 1.03 -0.07
N ILE A 25 4.18 1.31 -1.16
CA ILE A 25 4.34 0.61 -2.42
C ILE A 25 4.87 1.59 -3.49
N PRO A 26 6.18 1.59 -3.78
CA PRO A 26 6.74 2.38 -4.85
C PRO A 26 6.29 1.87 -6.21
N ALA A 27 5.53 2.68 -6.95
CA ALA A 27 4.98 2.39 -8.26
C ALA A 27 5.22 3.52 -9.28
N ALA A 28 6.20 4.40 -9.03
CA ALA A 28 6.50 5.57 -9.88
C ALA A 28 7.41 5.27 -11.08
N GLY A 29 7.95 4.05 -11.18
CA GLY A 29 8.91 3.66 -12.23
C GLY A 29 8.31 3.66 -13.63
N LEU A 30 9.12 3.93 -14.65
CA LEU A 30 8.69 4.04 -16.05
C LEU A 30 8.44 2.68 -16.74
N GLY A 31 8.86 1.56 -16.13
CA GLY A 31 8.61 0.22 -16.66
C GLY A 31 9.31 -0.08 -18.00
N THR A 32 10.45 0.56 -18.29
CA THR A 32 11.14 0.46 -19.60
C THR A 32 11.55 -0.95 -19.99
N ARG A 33 11.75 -1.85 -19.02
CA ARG A 33 12.08 -3.26 -19.27
C ARG A 33 10.94 -4.05 -19.93
N PHE A 34 9.72 -3.55 -19.82
CA PHE A 34 8.50 -4.18 -20.33
C PHE A 34 7.97 -3.52 -21.60
N LEU A 35 8.76 -2.66 -22.25
CA LEU A 35 8.37 -2.10 -23.53
C LEU A 35 8.25 -3.21 -24.61
N PRO A 36 7.28 -3.09 -25.52
CA PRO A 36 6.35 -1.97 -25.73
C PRO A 36 5.09 -1.99 -24.84
N ALA A 37 4.83 -3.05 -24.06
CA ALA A 37 3.60 -3.21 -23.27
C ALA A 37 3.35 -2.04 -22.29
N THR A 38 4.42 -1.50 -21.72
CA THR A 38 4.35 -0.38 -20.76
C THR A 38 4.39 1.01 -21.40
N LYS A 39 4.29 1.10 -22.73
CA LYS A 39 4.28 2.40 -23.41
C LYS A 39 3.11 3.28 -22.99
N ALA A 40 1.94 2.69 -22.84
CA ALA A 40 0.70 3.39 -22.50
C ALA A 40 0.10 2.97 -21.15
N GLN A 41 0.67 1.96 -20.49
CA GLN A 41 0.15 1.39 -19.26
C GLN A 41 1.27 1.16 -18.23
N PRO A 42 1.04 1.44 -16.95
CA PRO A 42 2.00 1.10 -15.90
C PRO A 42 2.32 -0.38 -15.87
N LYS A 43 3.58 -0.73 -15.58
CA LYS A 43 3.99 -2.14 -15.44
C LYS A 43 3.20 -2.86 -14.34
N GLU A 44 2.86 -2.15 -13.29
CA GLU A 44 2.10 -2.64 -12.15
C GLU A 44 0.64 -3.00 -12.52
N MET A 45 0.15 -2.46 -13.66
CA MET A 45 -1.16 -2.77 -14.23
C MET A 45 -1.13 -3.86 -15.31
N LEU A 46 0.03 -4.45 -15.58
CA LEU A 46 0.08 -5.60 -16.48
C LEU A 46 -0.66 -6.78 -15.82
N PRO A 47 -1.55 -7.46 -16.56
CA PRO A 47 -2.33 -8.57 -16.01
C PRO A 47 -1.45 -9.79 -15.74
N VAL A 48 -1.66 -10.39 -14.59
CA VAL A 48 -1.15 -11.70 -14.23
C VAL A 48 -2.37 -12.60 -14.04
N VAL A 49 -2.64 -13.45 -15.02
CA VAL A 49 -3.87 -14.24 -15.16
C VAL A 49 -5.09 -13.34 -15.33
N ASP A 50 -5.80 -12.98 -14.27
CA ASP A 50 -7.08 -12.27 -14.27
C ASP A 50 -7.06 -10.89 -13.58
N ARG A 51 -5.95 -10.52 -12.96
CA ARG A 51 -5.79 -9.25 -12.20
C ARG A 51 -4.45 -8.59 -12.47
N PRO A 52 -4.35 -7.26 -12.27
CA PRO A 52 -3.07 -6.57 -12.39
C PRO A 52 -2.10 -6.95 -11.26
N ALA A 53 -0.80 -6.92 -11.56
CA ALA A 53 0.26 -7.28 -10.62
C ALA A 53 0.14 -6.56 -9.27
N ILE A 54 -0.18 -5.27 -9.28
CA ILE A 54 -0.32 -4.45 -8.07
C ILE A 54 -1.42 -4.98 -7.12
N GLN A 55 -2.48 -5.58 -7.66
CA GLN A 55 -3.56 -6.11 -6.83
C GLN A 55 -3.07 -7.26 -5.95
N TYR A 56 -2.24 -8.17 -6.48
CA TYR A 56 -1.64 -9.25 -5.68
C TYR A 56 -0.80 -8.71 -4.53
N VAL A 57 -0.05 -7.63 -4.77
CA VAL A 57 0.79 -7.00 -3.74
C VAL A 57 -0.06 -6.35 -2.65
N VAL A 58 -1.15 -5.67 -3.02
CA VAL A 58 -2.09 -5.08 -2.06
C VAL A 58 -2.82 -6.18 -1.27
N GLU A 59 -3.30 -7.23 -1.93
CA GLU A 59 -3.95 -8.36 -1.26
C GLU A 59 -3.01 -9.08 -0.29
N GLU A 60 -1.71 -9.20 -0.60
CA GLU A 60 -0.71 -9.73 0.32
C GLU A 60 -0.54 -8.85 1.55
N ALA A 61 -0.47 -7.52 1.37
CA ALA A 61 -0.41 -6.58 2.48
C ALA A 61 -1.61 -6.70 3.41
N VAL A 62 -2.83 -6.73 2.85
CA VAL A 62 -4.08 -6.90 3.60
C VAL A 62 -4.13 -8.24 4.33
N ALA A 63 -3.72 -9.32 3.68
CA ALA A 63 -3.68 -10.66 4.28
C ALA A 63 -2.70 -10.75 5.46
N ALA A 64 -1.67 -9.88 5.50
CA ALA A 64 -0.74 -9.75 6.62
C ALA A 64 -1.24 -8.80 7.73
N GLY A 65 -2.42 -8.20 7.58
CA GLY A 65 -3.03 -7.31 8.57
C GLY A 65 -2.61 -5.85 8.45
N ILE A 66 -2.13 -5.43 7.29
CA ILE A 66 -1.87 -4.02 6.95
C ILE A 66 -3.19 -3.38 6.50
N ASP A 67 -3.50 -2.22 7.06
CA ASP A 67 -4.75 -1.48 6.84
C ASP A 67 -4.55 -0.07 6.26
N ASP A 68 -3.31 0.43 6.24
CA ASP A 68 -2.95 1.75 5.69
C ASP A 68 -1.84 1.56 4.63
N ILE A 69 -2.20 1.72 3.36
CA ILE A 69 -1.32 1.47 2.22
C ILE A 69 -1.11 2.77 1.45
N LEU A 70 0.14 3.22 1.36
CA LEU A 70 0.54 4.37 0.56
C LEU A 70 1.22 3.94 -0.73
N ILE A 71 0.58 4.19 -1.86
CA ILE A 71 1.15 3.93 -3.18
C ILE A 71 1.83 5.20 -3.70
N ILE A 72 3.13 5.11 -3.98
CA ILE A 72 3.90 6.22 -4.56
C ILE A 72 3.82 6.14 -6.08
N THR A 73 3.03 7.03 -6.68
CA THR A 73 2.78 7.07 -8.12
C THR A 73 3.69 8.06 -8.86
N GLY A 74 3.71 7.96 -10.17
CA GLY A 74 4.37 8.90 -11.10
C GLY A 74 3.39 9.55 -12.06
N ARG A 75 3.93 10.25 -13.06
CA ARG A 75 3.11 10.75 -14.18
C ARG A 75 2.52 9.56 -14.96
N ASN A 76 1.33 9.75 -15.52
CA ASN A 76 0.63 8.78 -16.37
C ASN A 76 0.31 7.44 -15.68
N LYS A 77 0.11 7.48 -14.36
CA LYS A 77 -0.21 6.30 -13.52
C LYS A 77 -1.67 6.30 -13.01
N ARG A 78 -2.56 7.07 -13.65
CA ARG A 78 -3.95 7.23 -13.23
C ARG A 78 -4.71 5.88 -13.15
N SER A 79 -4.39 4.94 -14.02
CA SER A 79 -5.01 3.61 -13.99
C SER A 79 -4.76 2.82 -12.69
N LEU A 80 -3.69 3.16 -11.92
CA LEU A 80 -3.50 2.60 -10.58
C LEU A 80 -4.51 3.15 -9.58
N GLU A 81 -4.79 4.45 -9.67
CA GLU A 81 -5.77 5.14 -8.82
C GLU A 81 -7.17 4.63 -9.18
N ASP A 82 -7.53 4.69 -10.46
CA ASP A 82 -8.84 4.23 -10.98
C ASP A 82 -9.12 2.74 -10.66
N HIS A 83 -8.08 1.90 -10.51
CA HIS A 83 -8.25 0.47 -10.21
C HIS A 83 -8.75 0.20 -8.79
N PHE A 84 -8.31 1.01 -7.83
CA PHE A 84 -8.69 0.85 -6.41
C PHE A 84 -9.82 1.80 -5.98
N ASP A 85 -10.21 2.73 -6.85
CA ASP A 85 -11.33 3.64 -6.58
C ASP A 85 -12.68 2.99 -6.92
N ARG A 86 -13.74 3.48 -6.28
CA ARG A 86 -15.13 3.12 -6.62
C ARG A 86 -15.50 3.61 -8.01
N ASN A 87 -16.13 2.77 -8.79
CA ASN A 87 -16.67 3.11 -10.10
C ASN A 87 -18.21 2.94 -10.11
N PHE A 88 -18.90 3.97 -9.66
CA PHE A 88 -20.36 3.95 -9.50
C PHE A 88 -21.11 3.65 -10.80
N GLU A 89 -20.59 4.10 -11.96
CA GLU A 89 -21.23 3.82 -13.25
C GLU A 89 -21.13 2.32 -13.59
N LEU A 90 -19.96 1.71 -13.41
CA LEU A 90 -19.75 0.28 -13.61
C LEU A 90 -20.60 -0.54 -12.63
N GLU A 91 -20.60 -0.17 -11.36
CA GLU A 91 -21.38 -0.83 -10.31
C GLU A 91 -22.86 -0.82 -10.64
N TYR A 92 -23.42 0.33 -11.03
CA TYR A 92 -24.80 0.45 -11.46
C TYR A 92 -25.14 -0.45 -12.67
N LEU A 93 -24.24 -0.50 -13.66
CA LEU A 93 -24.42 -1.35 -14.85
C LEU A 93 -24.39 -2.84 -14.51
N LEU A 94 -23.51 -3.26 -13.58
CA LEU A 94 -23.42 -4.66 -13.14
C LEU A 94 -24.67 -5.06 -12.37
N GLU A 95 -25.14 -4.21 -11.46
CA GLU A 95 -26.38 -4.42 -10.71
C GLU A 95 -27.59 -4.52 -11.64
N ALA A 96 -27.76 -3.59 -12.58
CA ALA A 96 -28.85 -3.59 -13.55
C ALA A 96 -28.88 -4.84 -14.44
N LYS A 97 -27.70 -5.47 -14.67
CA LYS A 97 -27.55 -6.71 -15.43
C LYS A 97 -27.63 -7.97 -14.56
N GLY A 98 -27.81 -7.85 -13.24
CA GLY A 98 -27.85 -8.96 -12.30
C GLY A 98 -26.51 -9.68 -12.11
N LYS A 99 -25.37 -9.03 -12.45
CA LYS A 99 -24.01 -9.57 -12.36
C LYS A 99 -23.44 -9.35 -10.96
N MET A 100 -24.01 -10.02 -9.97
CA MET A 100 -23.75 -9.77 -8.56
C MET A 100 -22.33 -10.21 -8.12
N ASP A 101 -21.78 -11.27 -8.71
CA ASP A 101 -20.44 -11.75 -8.39
C ASP A 101 -19.37 -10.75 -8.86
N GLU A 102 -19.51 -10.25 -10.10
CA GLU A 102 -18.62 -9.22 -10.65
C GLU A 102 -18.76 -7.89 -9.88
N LEU A 103 -20.01 -7.51 -9.50
CA LEU A 103 -20.25 -6.33 -8.67
C LEU A 103 -19.53 -6.47 -7.32
N GLY A 104 -19.70 -7.60 -6.64
CA GLY A 104 -19.00 -7.88 -5.38
C GLY A 104 -17.50 -7.77 -5.51
N GLY A 105 -16.92 -8.29 -6.58
CA GLY A 105 -15.47 -8.17 -6.86
C GLY A 105 -14.99 -6.73 -6.99
N VAL A 106 -15.75 -5.89 -7.73
CA VAL A 106 -15.37 -4.47 -7.93
C VAL A 106 -15.51 -3.67 -6.64
N VAL A 107 -16.59 -3.84 -5.89
CA VAL A 107 -16.82 -3.13 -4.62
C VAL A 107 -15.78 -3.54 -3.57
N ASN A 108 -15.56 -4.84 -3.40
CA ASN A 108 -14.60 -5.36 -2.41
C ASN A 108 -13.17 -4.88 -2.68
N LEU A 109 -12.80 -4.67 -3.94
CA LEU A 109 -11.48 -4.17 -4.30
C LEU A 109 -11.23 -2.75 -3.76
N ALA A 110 -12.23 -1.87 -3.84
CA ALA A 110 -12.13 -0.51 -3.32
C ALA A 110 -12.12 -0.45 -1.78
N ASP A 111 -12.66 -1.47 -1.12
CA ASP A 111 -12.79 -1.55 0.34
C ASP A 111 -11.69 -2.40 1.01
N LEU A 112 -10.67 -2.86 0.26
CA LEU A 112 -9.61 -3.76 0.78
C LEU A 112 -8.84 -3.17 1.96
N ALA A 113 -8.45 -1.90 1.87
CA ALA A 113 -7.67 -1.18 2.88
C ALA A 113 -7.83 0.34 2.68
N GLY A 114 -7.30 1.14 3.61
CA GLY A 114 -7.11 2.57 3.41
C GLY A 114 -5.98 2.82 2.41
N ILE A 115 -6.31 2.92 1.12
CA ILE A 115 -5.32 3.13 0.06
C ILE A 115 -5.18 4.63 -0.24
N HIS A 116 -3.95 5.11 -0.16
CA HIS A 116 -3.60 6.51 -0.40
C HIS A 116 -2.59 6.60 -1.54
N PHE A 117 -2.65 7.70 -2.30
CA PHE A 117 -1.75 7.93 -3.42
C PHE A 117 -0.98 9.24 -3.23
N VAL A 118 0.33 9.15 -3.39
CA VAL A 118 1.22 10.33 -3.40
C VAL A 118 2.11 10.28 -4.63
N ARG A 119 2.23 11.41 -5.31
CA ARG A 119 3.05 11.48 -6.50
C ARG A 119 4.51 11.75 -6.17
N GLN A 120 5.41 10.92 -6.68
CA GLN A 120 6.82 11.24 -6.78
C GLN A 120 7.02 12.28 -7.89
N GLY A 121 7.32 13.53 -7.55
CA GLY A 121 7.45 14.62 -8.52
C GLY A 121 8.59 14.41 -9.49
N GLU A 122 9.75 13.95 -8.98
CA GLU A 122 10.96 13.68 -9.76
C GLU A 122 11.39 12.22 -9.59
N PRO A 123 11.72 11.51 -10.69
CA PRO A 123 12.06 10.08 -10.64
C PRO A 123 13.51 9.85 -10.21
N LEU A 124 13.85 10.19 -8.97
CA LEU A 124 15.19 10.08 -8.39
C LEU A 124 15.53 8.69 -7.80
N GLY A 125 14.79 7.68 -8.22
CA GLY A 125 15.02 6.29 -7.82
C GLY A 125 14.16 5.81 -6.65
N LEU A 126 14.37 4.53 -6.27
CA LEU A 126 13.55 3.81 -5.29
C LEU A 126 13.62 4.43 -3.89
N GLY A 127 14.81 4.72 -3.40
CA GLY A 127 14.98 5.33 -2.07
C GLY A 127 14.29 6.67 -1.95
N HIS A 128 14.32 7.50 -3.01
CA HIS A 128 13.58 8.75 -3.05
C HIS A 128 12.06 8.51 -3.04
N ALA A 129 11.56 7.53 -3.81
CA ALA A 129 10.14 7.18 -3.78
C ALA A 129 9.68 6.82 -2.36
N VAL A 130 10.43 5.99 -1.64
CA VAL A 130 10.13 5.66 -0.24
C VAL A 130 10.21 6.90 0.66
N SER A 131 11.19 7.80 0.45
CA SER A 131 11.32 9.02 1.26
C SER A 131 10.14 9.98 1.13
N VAL A 132 9.43 9.96 0.01
CA VAL A 132 8.18 10.74 -0.22
C VAL A 132 7.09 10.35 0.78
N ALA A 133 7.10 9.11 1.26
CA ALA A 133 6.15 8.60 2.25
C ALA A 133 6.33 9.19 3.66
N ARG A 134 7.46 9.85 3.95
CA ARG A 134 7.87 10.26 5.31
C ARG A 134 6.77 10.99 6.09
N LYS A 135 6.06 11.91 5.45
CA LYS A 135 5.01 12.69 6.15
C LYS A 135 3.78 11.86 6.50
N HIS A 136 3.46 10.84 5.68
CA HIS A 136 2.35 9.93 5.92
C HIS A 136 2.69 8.89 6.98
N ILE A 137 3.88 8.34 6.91
CA ILE A 137 4.34 7.29 7.83
C ILE A 137 4.66 7.83 9.22
N GLY A 138 5.29 9.02 9.30
CA GLY A 138 5.80 9.56 10.56
C GLY A 138 6.90 8.68 11.14
N ASP A 139 6.79 8.40 12.44
CA ASP A 139 7.74 7.57 13.19
C ASP A 139 7.26 6.11 13.35
N ASN A 140 6.21 5.71 12.62
CA ASN A 140 5.70 4.35 12.69
C ASN A 140 6.58 3.37 11.90
N PRO A 141 6.70 2.11 12.34
CA PRO A 141 7.26 1.05 11.52
C PRO A 141 6.35 0.76 10.33
N PHE A 142 6.95 0.40 9.19
CA PHE A 142 6.21 0.15 7.96
C PHE A 142 6.93 -0.88 7.08
N VAL A 143 6.17 -1.49 6.17
CA VAL A 143 6.70 -2.39 5.14
C VAL A 143 6.89 -1.62 3.83
N VAL A 144 7.94 -1.94 3.09
CA VAL A 144 8.11 -1.53 1.70
C VAL A 144 7.90 -2.74 0.81
N MET A 145 6.94 -2.67 -0.11
CA MET A 145 6.65 -3.72 -1.08
C MET A 145 6.78 -3.16 -2.49
N LEU A 146 7.43 -3.89 -3.39
CA LEU A 146 7.53 -3.46 -4.79
C LEU A 146 6.24 -3.82 -5.54
N GLY A 147 5.67 -2.88 -6.28
CA GLY A 147 4.35 -3.02 -6.90
C GLY A 147 4.26 -4.07 -8.04
N ASP A 148 5.36 -4.71 -8.38
CA ASP A 148 5.49 -5.77 -9.38
C ASP A 148 6.19 -7.03 -8.88
N ASP A 149 6.48 -7.11 -7.57
CA ASP A 149 7.01 -8.32 -6.92
C ASP A 149 5.86 -9.13 -6.31
N ILE A 150 5.49 -10.22 -6.96
CA ILE A 150 4.41 -11.10 -6.52
C ILE A 150 5.02 -12.27 -5.75
N MET A 151 4.60 -12.42 -4.50
CA MET A 151 4.99 -13.53 -3.65
C MET A 151 3.88 -14.60 -3.61
N THR A 152 4.27 -15.86 -3.78
CA THR A 152 3.34 -17.00 -3.71
C THR A 152 3.46 -17.77 -2.40
N HIS A 153 4.25 -17.26 -1.47
CA HIS A 153 4.48 -17.88 -0.16
C HIS A 153 3.22 -17.83 0.72
N ARG A 154 3.00 -18.89 1.50
CA ARG A 154 1.89 -18.96 2.47
C ARG A 154 2.39 -19.53 3.80
N PRO A 155 2.24 -18.82 4.94
CA PRO A 155 1.62 -17.48 5.08
C PRO A 155 2.33 -16.40 4.27
N PRO A 156 1.76 -15.18 4.11
CA PRO A 156 2.42 -14.08 3.42
C PRO A 156 3.82 -13.83 3.97
N LEU A 157 4.82 -13.68 3.09
CA LEU A 157 6.22 -13.47 3.50
C LEU A 157 6.38 -12.27 4.44
N ILE A 158 5.63 -11.20 4.18
CA ILE A 158 5.68 -10.00 5.02
C ILE A 158 5.16 -10.26 6.45
N SER A 159 4.28 -11.23 6.68
CA SER A 159 3.88 -11.61 8.05
C SER A 159 5.07 -12.12 8.84
N GLU A 160 5.88 -13.03 8.27
CA GLU A 160 7.08 -13.55 8.91
C GLU A 160 8.14 -12.44 9.14
N MET A 161 8.26 -11.50 8.18
CA MET A 161 9.15 -10.34 8.32
C MET A 161 8.69 -9.40 9.46
N MET A 162 7.38 -9.19 9.59
CA MET A 162 6.81 -8.37 10.67
C MET A 162 6.99 -9.03 12.04
N ASP A 163 6.84 -10.34 12.13
CA ASP A 163 7.09 -11.11 13.35
C ASP A 163 8.56 -11.01 13.77
N LEU A 164 9.49 -11.19 12.83
CA LEU A 164 10.92 -11.04 13.07
C LEU A 164 11.30 -9.61 13.48
N HIS A 165 10.67 -8.59 12.86
CA HIS A 165 10.83 -7.21 13.29
C HIS A 165 10.37 -7.02 14.74
N SER A 166 9.23 -7.59 15.10
CA SER A 166 8.65 -7.50 16.44
C SER A 166 9.56 -8.13 17.51
N GLU A 167 10.23 -9.23 17.17
CA GLU A 167 11.17 -9.93 18.05
C GLU A 167 12.51 -9.20 18.20
N THR A 168 13.03 -8.65 17.12
CA THR A 168 14.39 -8.09 17.08
C THR A 168 14.47 -6.58 17.25
N GLY A 169 13.37 -5.87 16.98
CA GLY A 169 13.32 -4.40 16.92
C GLY A 169 14.14 -3.80 15.77
N GLY A 170 14.69 -4.63 14.87
CA GLY A 170 15.53 -4.23 13.75
C GLY A 170 14.80 -4.17 12.42
N SER A 171 15.44 -3.58 11.40
CA SER A 171 14.95 -3.65 10.02
C SER A 171 15.16 -5.05 9.45
N VAL A 172 14.15 -5.58 8.75
CA VAL A 172 14.18 -6.91 8.12
C VAL A 172 14.17 -6.74 6.61
N ILE A 173 15.00 -7.50 5.91
CA ILE A 173 15.09 -7.48 4.45
C ILE A 173 14.94 -8.92 3.93
N ALA A 174 14.01 -9.12 2.99
CA ALA A 174 13.91 -10.37 2.25
C ALA A 174 14.98 -10.40 1.15
N LEU A 175 15.72 -11.49 1.08
CA LEU A 175 16.73 -11.74 0.04
C LEU A 175 16.30 -12.96 -0.78
N LYS A 176 16.54 -12.87 -2.09
CA LYS A 176 16.28 -13.96 -3.05
C LYS A 176 17.57 -14.66 -3.41
#